data_b2375b70f5d6de2793a0772a1c6d0641
#
_entry.id   b2375b70f5d6de2793a0772a1c6d0641
#
_cell.length_a   1.000
_cell.length_b   1.000
_cell.length_c   1.000
_cell.angle_alpha   90.00
_cell.angle_beta   90.00
_cell.angle_gamma   90.00
#
_symmetry.space_group_name_H-M   'P 1'
#
loop_
_entity.id
_entity.type
_entity.pdbx_description
1 polymer ?
#
loop_
_entity_poly.entity_id
_entity_poly.type
_entity_poly.pdbx_seq_one_letter_code
_entity_poly.pdbx_strand_id
1 'polypeptide(L)'
;MKVKSIFWALTAMVLLTVTSCVKPEEGVTSPLVGHWGCEQYISCRTDNTGYEKWDTLQYEVGEGHGYEVFFYANGTGKLLLNDSPALIKKFNCDYEYDTASHVLTIYNTSWIISMFSDATSADMDIEEVTANTIRASWINYFSEPDPFFERFFLKRID
;
A
#
# COMPACT_ATOMS: atom_id res chain seq x y z
N MET A 1 65.10 -3.19 -16.90
CA MET A 1 64.50 -4.36 -16.19
C MET A 1 63.14 -3.98 -15.70
N LYS A 2 62.14 -4.62 -16.29
CA LYS A 2 60.82 -5.05 -15.77
C LYS A 2 60.10 -4.14 -14.78
N VAL A 3 59.27 -3.22 -15.30
CA VAL A 3 58.16 -2.54 -14.58
C VAL A 3 56.89 -2.62 -15.45
N LYS A 4 56.64 -3.74 -16.09
CA LYS A 4 55.45 -3.93 -16.96
C LYS A 4 54.39 -4.92 -16.41
N SER A 5 54.57 -5.45 -15.19
CA SER A 5 53.67 -6.51 -14.68
C SER A 5 52.72 -6.11 -13.54
N ILE A 6 52.80 -4.87 -13.07
CA ILE A 6 51.99 -4.44 -11.91
C ILE A 6 50.69 -3.71 -12.35
N PHE A 7 50.63 -3.24 -13.59
CA PHE A 7 49.48 -2.49 -14.09
C PHE A 7 48.25 -3.37 -14.48
N TRP A 8 48.48 -4.68 -14.69
CA TRP A 8 47.39 -5.59 -15.10
C TRP A 8 46.63 -6.22 -13.92
N ALA A 9 47.18 -6.17 -12.72
CA ALA A 9 46.51 -6.74 -11.53
C ALA A 9 45.52 -5.76 -10.87
N LEU A 10 45.65 -4.46 -11.11
CA LEU A 10 44.77 -3.45 -10.54
C LEU A 10 43.49 -3.17 -11.38
N THR A 11 43.52 -3.54 -12.66
CA THR A 11 42.36 -3.34 -13.55
C THR A 11 41.34 -4.45 -13.46
N ALA A 12 41.72 -5.62 -12.91
CA ALA A 12 40.79 -6.74 -12.73
C ALA A 12 39.98 -6.69 -11.44
N MET A 13 40.30 -5.81 -10.49
CA MET A 13 39.64 -5.72 -9.19
C MET A 13 38.55 -4.64 -9.10
N VAL A 14 38.38 -3.82 -10.12
CA VAL A 14 37.37 -2.73 -10.17
C VAL A 14 36.11 -3.16 -10.92
N LEU A 15 36.06 -4.35 -11.51
CA LEU A 15 34.91 -4.82 -12.33
C LEU A 15 33.97 -5.78 -11.60
N LEU A 16 34.11 -5.95 -10.29
CA LEU A 16 33.24 -6.85 -9.50
C LEU A 16 32.31 -6.13 -8.51
N THR A 17 32.22 -4.79 -8.60
CA THR A 17 31.11 -4.07 -7.93
C THR A 17 30.02 -3.73 -8.93
N VAL A 18 29.58 -4.69 -9.72
CA VAL A 18 28.31 -4.57 -10.44
C VAL A 18 27.22 -5.02 -9.49
N THR A 19 26.67 -4.03 -8.80
CA THR A 19 25.23 -3.90 -8.57
C THR A 19 24.49 -5.22 -8.74
N SER A 20 24.33 -5.96 -7.68
CA SER A 20 23.18 -6.83 -7.57
C SER A 20 21.96 -5.91 -7.43
N CYS A 21 21.51 -5.31 -8.52
CA CYS A 21 20.10 -5.08 -8.69
C CYS A 21 19.51 -6.49 -8.66
N VAL A 22 19.02 -6.91 -7.49
CA VAL A 22 18.13 -8.05 -7.39
C VAL A 22 16.95 -7.67 -8.28
N LYS A 23 16.92 -8.19 -9.52
CA LYS A 23 15.70 -8.22 -10.29
C LYS A 23 14.68 -8.89 -9.39
N PRO A 24 13.49 -8.31 -9.20
CA PRO A 24 12.41 -9.05 -8.57
C PRO A 24 12.31 -10.40 -9.30
N GLU A 25 12.28 -11.49 -8.56
CA GLU A 25 12.11 -12.82 -9.14
C GLU A 25 10.88 -12.77 -10.04
N GLU A 26 11.08 -12.98 -11.34
CA GLU A 26 9.99 -13.11 -12.30
C GLU A 26 9.18 -14.33 -11.88
N GLY A 27 8.00 -14.13 -11.27
CA GLY A 27 7.07 -15.21 -11.04
C GLY A 27 6.20 -15.18 -9.80
N VAL A 28 6.51 -14.41 -8.77
CA VAL A 28 5.62 -14.30 -7.61
C VAL A 28 4.74 -13.06 -7.77
N THR A 29 3.57 -13.26 -8.32
CA THR A 29 2.55 -12.21 -8.34
C THR A 29 2.14 -11.91 -6.91
N SER A 30 2.21 -10.65 -6.49
CA SER A 30 1.74 -10.24 -5.16
C SER A 30 0.32 -10.77 -4.93
N PRO A 31 0.03 -11.36 -3.75
CA PRO A 31 -1.31 -11.87 -3.44
C PRO A 31 -2.38 -10.76 -3.43
N LEU A 32 -1.95 -9.49 -3.38
CA LEU A 32 -2.85 -8.34 -3.44
C LEU A 32 -3.34 -8.05 -4.86
N VAL A 33 -2.67 -8.54 -5.93
CA VAL A 33 -3.05 -8.23 -7.32
C VAL A 33 -4.49 -8.65 -7.59
N GLY A 34 -5.31 -7.70 -8.07
CA GLY A 34 -6.73 -7.91 -8.37
C GLY A 34 -7.57 -6.66 -8.15
N HIS A 35 -8.88 -6.83 -8.28
CA HIS A 35 -9.90 -5.83 -8.03
C HIS A 35 -10.67 -6.18 -6.76
N TRP A 36 -10.68 -5.26 -5.82
CA TRP A 36 -11.23 -5.46 -4.48
C TRP A 36 -12.24 -4.38 -4.15
N GLY A 37 -13.38 -4.78 -3.58
CA GLY A 37 -14.39 -3.87 -3.05
C GLY A 37 -14.43 -3.95 -1.53
N CYS A 38 -14.61 -2.83 -0.87
CA CYS A 38 -14.77 -2.77 0.57
C CYS A 38 -16.16 -3.27 0.97
N GLU A 39 -16.22 -4.38 1.69
CA GLU A 39 -17.45 -4.94 2.25
C GLU A 39 -17.77 -4.28 3.59
N GLN A 40 -16.75 -4.00 4.39
CA GLN A 40 -16.90 -3.35 5.68
C GLN A 40 -15.72 -2.42 5.96
N TYR A 41 -16.05 -1.26 6.50
CA TYR A 41 -15.10 -0.29 7.00
C TYR A 41 -15.40 0.01 8.45
N ILE A 42 -14.37 -0.06 9.30
CA ILE A 42 -14.46 0.26 10.72
C ILE A 42 -13.49 1.40 11.01
N SER A 43 -13.95 2.43 11.68
CA SER A 43 -13.08 3.49 12.17
C SER A 43 -13.26 3.69 13.67
N CYS A 44 -12.17 4.03 14.36
CA CYS A 44 -12.17 4.42 15.74
C CYS A 44 -11.50 5.78 15.89
N ARG A 45 -12.17 6.69 16.57
CA ARG A 45 -11.63 8.00 16.95
C ARG A 45 -11.68 8.12 18.45
N THR A 46 -10.59 8.59 19.05
CA THR A 46 -10.55 8.92 20.46
C THR A 46 -10.77 10.42 20.59
N ASP A 47 -11.69 10.86 21.42
CA ASP A 47 -11.90 12.27 21.67
C ASP A 47 -10.91 12.82 22.74
N ASN A 48 -10.90 14.12 22.95
CA ASN A 48 -10.03 14.81 23.91
C ASN A 48 -10.29 14.42 25.38
N THR A 49 -11.30 13.62 25.66
CA THR A 49 -11.58 13.05 26.99
C THR A 49 -11.08 11.62 27.13
N GLY A 50 -10.51 11.03 26.06
CA GLY A 50 -10.08 9.63 26.01
C GLY A 50 -11.22 8.64 25.71
N TYR A 51 -12.39 9.14 25.33
CA TYR A 51 -13.51 8.28 24.93
C TYR A 51 -13.34 7.83 23.48
N GLU A 52 -13.40 6.51 23.26
CA GLU A 52 -13.33 5.90 21.93
C GLU A 52 -14.72 5.84 21.29
N LYS A 53 -14.83 6.40 20.09
CA LYS A 53 -16.01 6.30 19.25
C LYS A 53 -15.72 5.38 18.08
N TRP A 54 -16.47 4.29 18.00
CA TRP A 54 -16.39 3.31 16.92
C TRP A 54 -17.55 3.52 15.94
N ASP A 55 -17.22 3.64 14.67
CA ASP A 55 -18.17 3.71 13.56
C ASP A 55 -17.92 2.52 12.61
N THR A 56 -19.00 1.88 12.16
CA THR A 56 -18.93 0.75 11.22
C THR A 56 -19.84 1.02 10.03
N LEU A 57 -19.30 0.96 8.83
CA LEU A 57 -20.01 1.08 7.58
C LEU A 57 -20.00 -0.27 6.85
N GLN A 58 -21.13 -0.65 6.27
CA GLN A 58 -21.30 -1.85 5.45
C GLN A 58 -21.60 -1.40 4.01
N TYR A 59 -20.99 -2.05 3.04
CA TYR A 59 -21.19 -1.76 1.63
C TYR A 59 -21.57 -3.03 0.87
N GLU A 60 -22.36 -2.87 -0.19
CA GLU A 60 -22.63 -3.93 -1.14
C GLU A 60 -21.52 -3.90 -2.21
N VAL A 61 -20.66 -4.92 -2.17
CA VAL A 61 -19.49 -5.01 -3.04
C VAL A 61 -19.91 -5.15 -4.50
N GLY A 62 -19.32 -4.30 -5.37
CA GLY A 62 -19.57 -4.32 -6.81
C GLY A 62 -20.75 -3.46 -7.27
N GLU A 63 -21.47 -2.81 -6.36
CA GLU A 63 -22.61 -1.93 -6.73
C GLU A 63 -22.21 -0.46 -6.91
N GLY A 64 -20.91 -0.16 -6.92
CA GLY A 64 -20.41 1.21 -7.11
C GLY A 64 -20.61 2.10 -5.89
N HIS A 65 -20.64 1.52 -4.71
CA HIS A 65 -20.67 2.21 -3.42
C HIS A 65 -19.45 1.88 -2.57
N GLY A 66 -19.01 2.83 -1.75
CA GLY A 66 -17.88 2.66 -0.83
C GLY A 66 -16.52 2.74 -1.53
N TYR A 67 -15.59 1.95 -1.06
CA TYR A 67 -14.20 1.96 -1.54
C TYR A 67 -13.94 0.76 -2.45
N GLU A 68 -13.28 1.01 -3.57
CA GLU A 68 -12.74 -0.05 -4.43
C GLU A 68 -11.26 0.21 -4.65
N VAL A 69 -10.45 -0.86 -4.66
CA VAL A 69 -9.02 -0.76 -4.93
C VAL A 69 -8.60 -1.78 -5.99
N PHE A 70 -7.75 -1.34 -6.90
CA PHE A 70 -7.10 -2.16 -7.90
C PHE A 70 -5.61 -2.20 -7.61
N PHE A 71 -5.06 -3.39 -7.48
CA PHE A 71 -3.63 -3.62 -7.42
C PHE A 71 -3.17 -4.31 -8.70
N TYR A 72 -2.25 -3.68 -9.42
CA TYR A 72 -1.70 -4.22 -10.66
C TYR A 72 -0.35 -4.89 -10.42
N ALA A 73 -0.02 -5.92 -11.21
CA ALA A 73 1.21 -6.69 -11.06
C ALA A 73 2.50 -5.88 -11.25
N ASN A 74 2.41 -4.68 -11.82
CA ASN A 74 3.54 -3.78 -12.04
C ASN A 74 3.83 -2.84 -10.84
N GLY A 75 3.16 -3.03 -9.69
CA GLY A 75 3.34 -2.18 -8.50
C GLY A 75 2.55 -0.87 -8.54
N THR A 76 1.68 -0.68 -9.53
CA THR A 76 0.76 0.46 -9.54
C THR A 76 -0.61 0.05 -9.03
N GLY A 77 -1.39 1.02 -8.56
CA GLY A 77 -2.74 0.79 -8.07
C GLY A 77 -3.68 1.95 -8.39
N LYS A 78 -4.96 1.69 -8.15
CA LYS A 78 -6.01 2.70 -8.29
C LYS A 78 -7.02 2.54 -7.15
N LEU A 79 -7.32 3.62 -6.47
CA LEU A 79 -8.37 3.70 -5.47
C LEU A 79 -9.58 4.44 -6.07
N LEU A 80 -10.76 3.88 -5.93
CA LEU A 80 -12.03 4.53 -6.22
C LEU A 80 -12.75 4.80 -4.91
N LEU A 81 -13.22 6.02 -4.74
CA LEU A 81 -14.06 6.41 -3.64
C LEU A 81 -15.43 6.78 -4.21
N ASN A 82 -16.40 5.93 -3.97
CA ASN A 82 -17.76 6.05 -4.48
C ASN A 82 -18.69 6.57 -3.37
N ASP A 83 -18.75 7.90 -3.19
CA ASP A 83 -19.66 8.51 -2.20
C ASP A 83 -21.12 8.51 -2.66
N SER A 84 -21.33 8.48 -3.98
CA SER A 84 -22.64 8.33 -4.63
C SER A 84 -22.41 7.98 -6.10
N PRO A 85 -23.42 7.46 -6.83
CA PRO A 85 -23.30 7.19 -8.28
C PRO A 85 -22.86 8.40 -9.12
N ALA A 86 -23.08 9.62 -8.61
CA ALA A 86 -22.72 10.85 -9.28
C ALA A 86 -21.33 11.40 -8.90
N LEU A 87 -20.66 10.86 -7.87
CA LEU A 87 -19.40 11.38 -7.34
C LEU A 87 -18.39 10.26 -7.11
N ILE A 88 -17.71 9.87 -8.18
CA ILE A 88 -16.60 8.91 -8.11
C ILE A 88 -15.29 9.68 -8.11
N LYS A 89 -14.56 9.61 -7.00
CA LYS A 89 -13.18 10.11 -6.94
C LYS A 89 -12.22 8.98 -7.28
N LYS A 90 -11.24 9.27 -8.14
CA LYS A 90 -10.24 8.32 -8.60
C LYS A 90 -8.86 8.81 -8.20
N PHE A 91 -8.10 7.93 -7.58
CA PHE A 91 -6.71 8.19 -7.19
C PHE A 91 -5.83 7.09 -7.75
N ASN A 92 -4.76 7.47 -8.43
CA ASN A 92 -3.71 6.54 -8.82
C ASN A 92 -2.65 6.53 -7.72
N CYS A 93 -2.01 5.39 -7.54
CA CYS A 93 -0.93 5.22 -6.57
C CYS A 93 0.10 4.24 -7.11
N ASP A 94 1.27 4.24 -6.48
CA ASP A 94 2.22 3.14 -6.52
C ASP A 94 2.10 2.38 -5.21
N TYR A 95 2.43 1.10 -5.19
CA TYR A 95 2.41 0.31 -3.97
C TYR A 95 3.54 -0.70 -3.92
N GLU A 96 3.94 -1.03 -2.70
CA GLU A 96 4.82 -2.14 -2.37
C GLU A 96 4.19 -2.98 -1.26
N TYR A 97 4.28 -4.28 -1.36
CA TYR A 97 3.83 -5.20 -0.32
C TYR A 97 4.97 -6.09 0.14
N ASP A 98 5.41 -5.88 1.37
CA ASP A 98 6.36 -6.76 2.02
C ASP A 98 5.63 -7.95 2.64
N THR A 99 5.80 -9.12 2.03
CA THR A 99 5.17 -10.37 2.51
C THR A 99 5.77 -10.89 3.81
N ALA A 100 6.96 -10.45 4.20
CA ALA A 100 7.61 -10.89 5.44
C ALA A 100 7.11 -10.10 6.66
N SER A 101 6.92 -8.79 6.51
CA SER A 101 6.39 -7.92 7.56
C SER A 101 4.88 -7.75 7.50
N HIS A 102 4.24 -8.20 6.41
CA HIS A 102 2.83 -7.97 6.10
C HIS A 102 2.44 -6.48 6.00
N VAL A 103 3.36 -5.63 5.58
CA VAL A 103 3.12 -4.20 5.40
C VAL A 103 2.88 -3.88 3.94
N LEU A 104 1.78 -3.19 3.66
CA LEU A 104 1.47 -2.56 2.39
C LEU A 104 1.79 -1.07 2.48
N THR A 105 2.77 -0.61 1.73
CA THR A 105 3.08 0.81 1.60
C THR A 105 2.47 1.35 0.31
N ILE A 106 1.68 2.42 0.41
CA ILE A 106 1.05 3.12 -0.72
C ILE A 106 1.74 4.46 -0.89
N TYR A 107 2.15 4.77 -2.12
CA TYR A 107 2.90 5.99 -2.47
C TYR A 107 2.13 6.84 -3.48
N ASN A 108 2.56 8.10 -3.62
CA ASN A 108 2.24 9.00 -4.74
C ASN A 108 0.75 9.18 -5.01
N THR A 109 -0.09 9.04 -3.99
CA THR A 109 -1.52 9.29 -4.16
C THR A 109 -1.90 10.68 -3.66
N SER A 110 -2.64 11.42 -4.47
CA SER A 110 -3.21 12.71 -4.09
C SER A 110 -4.19 12.60 -2.90
N TRP A 111 -4.72 11.42 -2.64
CA TRP A 111 -5.55 11.15 -1.48
C TRP A 111 -4.73 11.26 -0.19
N ILE A 112 -3.55 10.63 -0.12
CA ILE A 112 -2.64 10.73 1.04
C ILE A 112 -2.20 12.19 1.22
N ILE A 113 -1.79 12.86 0.12
CA ILE A 113 -1.36 14.27 0.15
C ILE A 113 -2.49 15.18 0.62
N SER A 114 -3.74 14.90 0.24
CA SER A 114 -4.89 15.74 0.66
C SER A 114 -5.28 15.53 2.13
N MET A 115 -5.01 14.35 2.69
CA MET A 115 -5.27 14.06 4.10
C MET A 115 -4.13 14.49 5.01
N PHE A 116 -2.88 14.47 4.50
CA PHE A 116 -1.65 14.76 5.26
C PHE A 116 -0.74 15.63 4.40
N SER A 117 -0.67 16.91 4.71
CA SER A 117 0.01 17.92 3.89
C SER A 117 1.48 17.61 3.55
N ASP A 118 2.13 16.72 4.29
CA ASP A 118 3.54 16.37 4.14
C ASP A 118 3.82 14.89 3.91
N ALA A 119 2.79 14.02 3.95
CA ALA A 119 2.98 12.58 3.76
C ALA A 119 3.04 12.21 2.26
N THR A 120 4.09 11.51 1.87
CA THR A 120 4.26 10.96 0.52
C THR A 120 3.85 9.50 0.42
N SER A 121 3.66 8.84 1.57
CA SER A 121 3.28 7.43 1.67
C SER A 121 2.44 7.16 2.92
N ALA A 122 1.72 6.03 2.90
CA ALA A 122 1.03 5.48 4.05
C ALA A 122 1.30 3.98 4.14
N ASP A 123 1.60 3.51 5.35
CA ASP A 123 1.80 2.10 5.65
C ASP A 123 0.54 1.52 6.27
N MET A 124 0.10 0.38 5.75
CA MET A 124 -1.06 -0.38 6.22
C MET A 124 -0.62 -1.78 6.62
N ASP A 125 -1.06 -2.25 7.77
CA ASP A 125 -0.87 -3.63 8.17
C ASP A 125 -1.87 -4.53 7.45
N ILE A 126 -1.39 -5.55 6.75
CA ILE A 126 -2.22 -6.60 6.16
C ILE A 126 -2.38 -7.72 7.19
N GLU A 127 -3.49 -7.69 7.90
CA GLU A 127 -3.80 -8.69 8.95
C GLU A 127 -4.09 -10.07 8.36
N GLU A 128 -4.68 -10.10 7.16
CA GLU A 128 -5.03 -11.32 6.45
C GLU A 128 -5.11 -11.07 4.95
N VAL A 129 -4.60 -12.00 4.16
CA VAL A 129 -4.82 -12.06 2.71
C VAL A 129 -5.10 -13.49 2.28
N THR A 130 -6.21 -13.68 1.56
CA THR A 130 -6.62 -14.93 0.93
C THR A 130 -6.86 -14.70 -0.56
N ALA A 131 -7.25 -15.75 -1.29
CA ALA A 131 -7.62 -15.60 -2.70
C ALA A 131 -8.82 -14.64 -2.91
N ASN A 132 -9.70 -14.50 -1.90
CA ASN A 132 -10.98 -13.79 -2.03
C ASN A 132 -11.15 -12.61 -1.06
N THR A 133 -10.30 -12.49 -0.06
CA THR A 133 -10.44 -11.46 1.00
C THR A 133 -9.09 -10.85 1.36
N ILE A 134 -9.13 -9.56 1.70
CA ILE A 134 -8.03 -8.84 2.37
C ILE A 134 -8.61 -8.17 3.61
N ARG A 135 -7.91 -8.29 4.73
CA ARG A 135 -8.15 -7.47 5.92
C ARG A 135 -6.92 -6.59 6.14
N ALA A 136 -7.12 -5.30 6.10
CA ALA A 136 -6.06 -4.32 6.27
C ALA A 136 -6.45 -3.33 7.36
N SER A 137 -5.47 -2.88 8.14
CA SER A 137 -5.66 -1.83 9.14
C SER A 137 -4.61 -0.74 8.99
N TRP A 138 -4.99 0.45 9.37
CA TRP A 138 -4.15 1.63 9.35
C TRP A 138 -4.32 2.42 10.63
N ILE A 139 -3.20 2.82 11.23
CA ILE A 139 -3.20 3.73 12.39
C ILE A 139 -2.66 5.07 11.91
N ASN A 140 -3.53 6.05 11.92
CA ASN A 140 -3.17 7.41 11.58
C ASN A 140 -2.72 8.16 12.82
N TYR A 141 -1.41 8.36 12.95
CA TYR A 141 -0.80 9.13 14.04
C TYR A 141 -0.75 10.63 13.77
N PHE A 142 -1.12 11.09 12.58
CA PHE A 142 -0.97 12.49 12.18
C PHE A 142 -2.14 13.39 12.61
N SER A 143 -3.23 12.83 13.05
CA SER A 143 -4.33 13.60 13.64
C SER A 143 -4.13 13.76 15.14
N GLU A 144 -3.08 14.47 15.55
CA GLU A 144 -2.94 14.86 16.96
C GLU A 144 -4.07 15.84 17.37
N PRO A 145 -4.68 15.68 18.55
CA PRO A 145 -4.26 14.82 19.65
C PRO A 145 -4.81 13.38 19.61
N ASP A 146 -5.64 13.02 18.63
CA ASP A 146 -6.44 11.80 18.65
C ASP A 146 -6.00 10.83 17.56
N PRO A 147 -5.29 9.72 17.88
CA PRO A 147 -4.94 8.70 16.90
C PRO A 147 -6.21 8.12 16.29
N PHE A 148 -6.17 7.96 14.99
CA PHE A 148 -7.28 7.48 14.19
C PHE A 148 -6.96 6.07 13.69
N PHE A 149 -7.77 5.09 14.08
CA PHE A 149 -7.65 3.73 13.62
C PHE A 149 -8.69 3.45 12.53
N GLU A 150 -8.26 2.80 11.46
CA GLU A 150 -9.14 2.36 10.37
C GLU A 150 -8.86 0.89 10.05
N ARG A 151 -9.92 0.14 9.75
CA ARG A 151 -9.83 -1.24 9.29
C ARG A 151 -10.75 -1.44 8.10
N PHE A 152 -10.20 -2.09 7.08
CA PHE A 152 -10.89 -2.40 5.82
C PHE A 152 -11.02 -3.91 5.67
N PHE A 153 -12.20 -4.36 5.38
CA PHE A 153 -12.49 -5.73 4.95
C PHE A 153 -12.82 -5.68 3.46
N LEU A 154 -11.89 -6.15 2.67
CA LEU A 154 -12.00 -6.12 1.22
C LEU A 154 -12.35 -7.52 0.70
N LYS A 155 -13.21 -7.56 -0.29
CA LYS A 155 -13.63 -8.77 -0.99
C LYS A 155 -13.27 -8.65 -2.46
N ARG A 156 -12.79 -9.73 -3.04
CA ARG A 156 -12.48 -9.77 -4.48
C ARG A 156 -13.75 -9.61 -5.29
N ILE A 157 -13.69 -8.75 -6.31
CA ILE A 157 -14.79 -8.52 -7.26
C ILE A 157 -14.63 -9.42 -8.48
N ASP A 158 -13.37 -9.70 -8.88
CA ASP A 158 -13.01 -10.52 -10.05
C ASP A 158 -11.79 -11.43 -9.76
#